data_d38676ac21ec8f61e5c3c5860b8b5a4e
#
_entry.id   d38676ac21ec8f61e5c3c5860b8b5a4e
#
_cell.length_a   1.000
_cell.length_b   1.000
_cell.length_c   1.000
_cell.angle_alpha   90.00
_cell.angle_beta   90.00
_cell.angle_gamma   90.00
#
_symmetry.space_group_name_H-M   'P 1'
#
loop_
_entity.id
_entity.type
_entity.pdbx_description
1 polymer ?
#
loop_
_entity_poly.entity_id
_entity_poly.type
_entity_poly.pdbx_seq_one_letter_code
_entity_poly.pdbx_strand_id
1 'polypeptide(L)'
;MATASTSTKTVIIADDTAFVRDRFKIALENAGHRAVAVKSAAELLARVRADLAQIDLLVIDLRLPHQAGVDLIRSVRKIDNGQLPILVFSGTISSADEVRQLAALGVAGYVNEYSAVQHILPSLAPHLFPDNFNRRGSPRVVLGIPIAYRFGNTIAAALTLNLSRGGIAIRTTSPLDPGSRARLRFRLPGSKRDIDAEARIAWSDRRVGMGLQFEKVDPADQTAIDDFVDAHFFTNRKA
;
A
#
# COMPACT_ATOMS: atom_id res chain seq x y z
N MET A 1 -28.76 14.59 -13.11
CA MET A 1 -27.69 13.94 -12.33
C MET A 1 -27.32 12.64 -13.04
N ALA A 2 -26.20 12.59 -13.73
CA ALA A 2 -25.72 11.39 -14.39
C ALA A 2 -25.22 10.43 -13.31
N THR A 3 -25.92 9.32 -13.11
CA THR A 3 -25.41 8.19 -12.33
C THR A 3 -24.20 7.64 -13.06
N ALA A 4 -23.01 7.90 -12.54
CA ALA A 4 -21.81 7.24 -13.01
C ALA A 4 -22.04 5.73 -12.85
N SER A 5 -22.17 5.03 -13.97
CA SER A 5 -22.20 3.57 -14.02
C SER A 5 -20.87 3.07 -13.49
N THR A 6 -20.79 2.73 -12.22
CA THR A 6 -19.61 2.07 -11.66
C THR A 6 -19.52 0.67 -12.25
N SER A 7 -18.58 0.47 -13.15
CA SER A 7 -18.35 -0.87 -13.73
C SER A 7 -18.05 -1.86 -12.59
N THR A 8 -18.70 -3.01 -12.60
CA THR A 8 -18.44 -4.11 -11.68
C THR A 8 -16.98 -4.54 -11.80
N LYS A 9 -16.24 -4.52 -10.69
CA LYS A 9 -14.84 -4.90 -10.60
C LYS A 9 -14.67 -6.29 -9.98
N THR A 10 -13.69 -7.05 -10.43
CA THR A 10 -13.35 -8.37 -9.88
C THR A 10 -12.09 -8.28 -9.04
N VAL A 11 -12.22 -8.64 -7.77
CA VAL A 11 -11.12 -8.64 -6.79
C VAL A 11 -10.87 -10.06 -6.30
N ILE A 12 -9.63 -10.52 -6.37
CA ILE A 12 -9.22 -11.77 -5.72
C ILE A 12 -8.67 -11.45 -4.33
N ILE A 13 -9.17 -12.16 -3.32
CA ILE A 13 -8.72 -12.09 -1.94
C ILE A 13 -8.04 -13.41 -1.60
N ALA A 14 -6.73 -13.38 -1.40
CA ALA A 14 -5.91 -14.54 -1.07
C ALA A 14 -5.48 -14.46 0.39
N ASP A 15 -6.08 -15.30 1.23
CA ASP A 15 -5.83 -15.39 2.67
C ASP A 15 -6.24 -16.77 3.15
N ASP A 16 -5.54 -17.38 4.10
CA ASP A 16 -5.88 -18.69 4.65
C ASP A 16 -7.01 -18.62 5.70
N THR A 17 -7.24 -17.44 6.28
CA THR A 17 -8.24 -17.19 7.31
C THR A 17 -9.61 -16.88 6.69
N ALA A 18 -10.58 -17.75 6.90
CA ALA A 18 -11.94 -17.57 6.39
C ALA A 18 -12.57 -16.24 6.81
N PHE A 19 -12.39 -15.86 8.08
CA PHE A 19 -12.92 -14.60 8.62
C PHE A 19 -12.42 -13.37 7.85
N VAL A 20 -11.15 -13.32 7.46
CA VAL A 20 -10.59 -12.21 6.66
C VAL A 20 -11.23 -12.21 5.27
N ARG A 21 -11.25 -13.35 4.59
CA ARG A 21 -11.85 -13.47 3.25
C ARG A 21 -13.33 -13.05 3.24
N ASP A 22 -14.10 -13.47 4.22
CA ASP A 22 -15.55 -13.17 4.30
C ASP A 22 -15.80 -11.67 4.50
N ARG A 23 -14.98 -10.99 5.30
CA ARG A 23 -15.08 -9.53 5.50
C ARG A 23 -14.84 -8.75 4.22
N PHE A 24 -13.82 -9.10 3.46
CA PHE A 24 -13.54 -8.48 2.17
C PHE A 24 -14.64 -8.80 1.15
N LYS A 25 -15.10 -10.05 1.13
CA LYS A 25 -16.20 -10.48 0.26
C LYS A 25 -17.47 -9.68 0.52
N ILE A 26 -17.91 -9.61 1.78
CA ILE A 26 -19.11 -8.84 2.16
C ILE A 26 -18.96 -7.37 1.75
N ALA A 27 -17.82 -6.74 2.01
CA ALA A 27 -17.60 -5.33 1.65
C ALA A 27 -17.70 -5.08 0.14
N LEU A 28 -17.09 -5.95 -0.66
CA LEU A 28 -17.07 -5.84 -2.12
C LEU A 28 -18.43 -6.14 -2.75
N GLU A 29 -19.08 -7.22 -2.33
CA GLU A 29 -20.39 -7.62 -2.85
C GLU A 29 -21.49 -6.61 -2.51
N ASN A 30 -21.46 -6.04 -1.30
CA ASN A 30 -22.40 -4.97 -0.91
C ASN A 30 -22.22 -3.70 -1.76
N ALA A 31 -21.04 -3.50 -2.36
CA ALA A 31 -20.77 -2.40 -3.27
C ALA A 31 -20.98 -2.75 -4.75
N GLY A 32 -21.50 -3.94 -5.06
CA GLY A 32 -21.79 -4.38 -6.42
C GLY A 32 -20.53 -4.87 -7.19
N HIS A 33 -19.47 -5.24 -6.49
CA HIS A 33 -18.26 -5.81 -7.06
C HIS A 33 -18.24 -7.34 -6.90
N ARG A 34 -17.46 -8.02 -7.74
CA ARG A 34 -17.24 -9.46 -7.65
C ARG A 34 -16.03 -9.75 -6.77
N ALA A 35 -16.22 -10.53 -5.71
CA ALA A 35 -15.15 -11.01 -4.86
C ALA A 35 -14.88 -12.50 -5.09
N VAL A 36 -13.63 -12.85 -5.33
CA VAL A 36 -13.16 -14.25 -5.46
C VAL A 36 -12.22 -14.54 -4.32
N ALA A 37 -12.64 -15.42 -3.40
CA ALA A 37 -11.84 -15.82 -2.26
C ALA A 37 -11.02 -17.08 -2.58
N VAL A 38 -9.74 -17.07 -2.28
CA VAL A 38 -8.83 -18.21 -2.40
C VAL A 38 -8.04 -18.38 -1.11
N LYS A 39 -7.75 -19.62 -0.73
CA LYS A 39 -7.17 -19.96 0.57
C LYS A 39 -5.70 -20.40 0.52
N SER A 40 -5.11 -20.45 -0.67
CA SER A 40 -3.74 -20.92 -0.86
C SER A 40 -3.06 -20.23 -2.05
N ALA A 41 -1.73 -20.22 -2.04
CA ALA A 41 -0.93 -19.73 -3.15
C ALA A 41 -1.21 -20.50 -4.45
N ALA A 42 -1.43 -21.81 -4.39
CA ALA A 42 -1.74 -22.64 -5.56
C ALA A 42 -3.08 -22.23 -6.19
N GLU A 43 -4.12 -22.02 -5.39
CA GLU A 43 -5.42 -21.53 -5.88
C GLU A 43 -5.30 -20.13 -6.49
N LEU A 44 -4.55 -19.22 -5.83
CA LEU A 44 -4.30 -17.88 -6.36
C LEU A 44 -3.66 -17.95 -7.74
N LEU A 45 -2.53 -18.67 -7.89
CA LEU A 45 -1.82 -18.78 -9.14
C LEU A 45 -2.64 -19.46 -10.25
N ALA A 46 -3.43 -20.47 -9.90
CA ALA A 46 -4.34 -21.12 -10.84
C ALA A 46 -5.40 -20.15 -11.34
N ARG A 47 -5.99 -19.37 -10.43
CA ARG A 47 -7.01 -18.39 -10.76
C ARG A 47 -6.46 -17.23 -11.60
N VAL A 48 -5.28 -16.71 -11.28
CA VAL A 48 -4.62 -15.67 -12.06
C VAL A 48 -4.32 -16.15 -13.48
N ARG A 49 -3.88 -17.41 -13.67
CA ARG A 49 -3.66 -17.98 -15.02
C ARG A 49 -4.95 -18.12 -15.83
N ALA A 50 -6.03 -18.54 -15.17
CA ALA A 50 -7.29 -18.81 -15.87
C ALA A 50 -8.05 -17.53 -16.27
N ASP A 51 -8.05 -16.53 -15.40
CA ASP A 51 -8.97 -15.38 -15.48
C ASP A 51 -8.26 -14.03 -15.58
N LEU A 52 -6.98 -13.99 -15.96
CA LEU A 52 -6.13 -12.77 -15.92
C LEU A 52 -6.83 -11.51 -16.44
N ALA A 53 -7.48 -11.62 -17.61
CA ALA A 53 -8.16 -10.50 -18.26
C ALA A 53 -9.43 -10.00 -17.52
N GLN A 54 -9.93 -10.77 -16.56
CA GLN A 54 -11.15 -10.44 -15.80
C GLN A 54 -10.84 -9.92 -14.39
N ILE A 55 -9.57 -9.91 -13.98
CA ILE A 55 -9.16 -9.53 -12.64
C ILE A 55 -8.76 -8.05 -12.66
N ASP A 56 -9.33 -7.26 -11.75
CA ASP A 56 -9.01 -5.84 -11.61
C ASP A 56 -8.03 -5.56 -10.46
N LEU A 57 -7.99 -6.43 -9.43
CA LEU A 57 -7.15 -6.22 -8.23
C LEU A 57 -6.88 -7.54 -7.52
N LEU A 58 -5.67 -7.68 -7.00
CA LEU A 58 -5.29 -8.75 -6.07
C LEU A 58 -5.05 -8.16 -4.67
N VAL A 59 -5.61 -8.81 -3.65
CA VAL A 59 -5.34 -8.56 -2.23
C VAL A 59 -4.77 -9.84 -1.64
N ILE A 60 -3.52 -9.82 -1.19
CA ILE A 60 -2.75 -11.04 -0.90
C ILE A 60 -2.16 -10.99 0.52
N ASP A 61 -2.43 -12.03 1.32
CA ASP A 61 -1.63 -12.33 2.51
C ASP A 61 -0.30 -12.95 2.07
N LEU A 62 0.79 -12.33 2.51
CA LEU A 62 2.14 -12.82 2.22
C LEU A 62 2.49 -14.12 2.97
N ARG A 63 1.68 -14.56 3.92
CA ARG A 63 1.89 -15.79 4.72
C ARG A 63 1.02 -16.97 4.28
N LEU A 64 0.53 -16.94 3.04
CA LEU A 64 -0.24 -18.07 2.52
C LEU A 64 0.54 -19.40 2.63
N PRO A 65 -0.12 -20.50 3.00
CA PRO A 65 0.52 -21.80 3.11
C PRO A 65 1.23 -22.26 1.83
N HIS A 66 2.35 -22.93 2.00
CA HIS A 66 3.20 -23.56 0.97
C HIS A 66 3.97 -22.63 0.03
N GLN A 67 3.63 -21.36 -0.03
CA GLN A 67 4.41 -20.34 -0.76
C GLN A 67 4.07 -18.97 -0.21
N ALA A 68 5.03 -18.30 0.36
CA ALA A 68 4.82 -17.06 1.10
C ALA A 68 5.76 -15.94 0.63
N GLY A 69 5.43 -14.72 1.08
CA GLY A 69 6.28 -13.56 0.93
C GLY A 69 6.52 -13.11 -0.51
N VAL A 70 7.70 -12.62 -0.74
CA VAL A 70 8.15 -12.04 -2.00
C VAL A 70 8.09 -13.04 -3.17
N ASP A 71 8.32 -14.32 -2.90
CA ASP A 71 8.34 -15.36 -3.94
C ASP A 71 6.95 -15.63 -4.53
N LEU A 72 5.90 -15.49 -3.72
CA LEU A 72 4.53 -15.56 -4.21
C LEU A 72 4.25 -14.40 -5.18
N ILE A 73 4.59 -13.18 -4.78
CA ILE A 73 4.41 -12.00 -5.64
C ILE A 73 5.22 -12.13 -6.93
N ARG A 74 6.47 -12.61 -6.85
CA ARG A 74 7.30 -12.88 -8.04
C ARG A 74 6.65 -13.91 -8.97
N SER A 75 6.00 -14.92 -8.42
CA SER A 75 5.28 -15.94 -9.20
C SER A 75 4.04 -15.35 -9.89
N VAL A 76 3.31 -14.45 -9.24
CA VAL A 76 2.20 -13.71 -9.86
C VAL A 76 2.72 -12.83 -10.99
N ARG A 77 3.81 -12.08 -10.78
CA ARG A 77 4.41 -11.18 -11.79
C ARG A 77 4.89 -11.89 -13.05
N LYS A 78 5.30 -13.16 -12.94
CA LYS A 78 5.61 -13.99 -14.11
C LYS A 78 4.39 -14.34 -14.97
N ILE A 79 3.19 -14.24 -14.42
CA ILE A 79 1.94 -14.55 -15.11
C ILE A 79 1.32 -13.27 -15.68
N ASP A 80 1.28 -12.19 -14.89
CA ASP A 80 0.56 -10.97 -15.21
C ASP A 80 1.41 -9.90 -15.92
N ASN A 81 2.72 -10.13 -16.08
CA ASN A 81 3.67 -9.17 -16.64
C ASN A 81 3.59 -7.76 -16.01
N GLY A 82 3.30 -7.69 -14.70
CA GLY A 82 3.23 -6.43 -13.98
C GLY A 82 1.94 -5.63 -14.15
N GLN A 83 0.91 -6.17 -14.78
CA GLN A 83 -0.30 -5.42 -15.14
C GLN A 83 -1.30 -5.25 -13.99
N LEU A 84 -1.43 -6.26 -13.13
CA LEU A 84 -2.42 -6.23 -12.04
C LEU A 84 -1.93 -5.38 -10.86
N PRO A 85 -2.76 -4.47 -10.34
CA PRO A 85 -2.49 -3.88 -9.05
C PRO A 85 -2.55 -4.96 -7.96
N ILE A 86 -1.51 -5.03 -7.13
CA ILE A 86 -1.41 -5.95 -6.00
C ILE A 86 -1.35 -5.13 -4.72
N LEU A 87 -2.24 -5.43 -3.79
CA LEU A 87 -2.18 -4.98 -2.41
C LEU A 87 -1.80 -6.14 -1.51
N VAL A 88 -0.98 -5.89 -0.51
CA VAL A 88 -0.59 -6.90 0.47
C VAL A 88 -1.05 -6.52 1.87
N PHE A 89 -1.27 -7.50 2.74
CA PHE A 89 -1.60 -7.22 4.12
C PHE A 89 -0.39 -6.70 4.89
N SER A 90 -0.51 -5.53 5.49
CA SER A 90 0.57 -4.83 6.19
C SER A 90 1.03 -5.55 7.46
N GLY A 91 0.14 -6.30 8.11
CA GLY A 91 0.45 -7.09 9.32
C GLY A 91 1.47 -8.20 9.09
N THR A 92 1.70 -8.58 7.83
CA THR A 92 2.58 -9.69 7.45
C THR A 92 4.02 -9.27 7.15
N ILE A 93 4.27 -7.98 6.93
CA ILE A 93 5.59 -7.47 6.55
C ILE A 93 6.48 -7.36 7.78
N SER A 94 7.64 -8.00 7.75
CA SER A 94 8.52 -8.12 8.90
C SER A 94 9.82 -7.31 8.80
N SER A 95 10.27 -6.94 7.60
CA SER A 95 11.57 -6.29 7.40
C SER A 95 11.56 -5.21 6.32
N ALA A 96 12.55 -4.31 6.39
CA ALA A 96 12.79 -3.30 5.37
C ALA A 96 13.19 -3.90 4.02
N ASP A 97 13.90 -5.03 4.05
CA ASP A 97 14.31 -5.72 2.83
C ASP A 97 13.12 -6.32 2.10
N GLU A 98 12.17 -6.88 2.83
CA GLU A 98 10.92 -7.40 2.27
C GLU A 98 10.12 -6.27 1.60
N VAL A 99 9.99 -5.10 2.26
CA VAL A 99 9.31 -3.94 1.67
C VAL A 99 9.99 -3.47 0.39
N ARG A 100 11.33 -3.40 0.36
CA ARG A 100 12.08 -3.03 -0.85
C ARG A 100 11.86 -4.01 -2.00
N GLN A 101 11.87 -5.32 -1.72
CA GLN A 101 11.63 -6.35 -2.73
C GLN A 101 10.19 -6.29 -3.27
N LEU A 102 9.20 -6.09 -2.40
CA LEU A 102 7.79 -5.93 -2.79
C LEU A 102 7.60 -4.66 -3.65
N ALA A 103 8.27 -3.57 -3.28
CA ALA A 103 8.26 -2.34 -4.07
C ALA A 103 8.86 -2.55 -5.46
N ALA A 104 10.01 -3.24 -5.56
CA ALA A 104 10.65 -3.58 -6.82
C ALA A 104 9.78 -4.49 -7.71
N LEU A 105 8.89 -5.29 -7.11
CA LEU A 105 7.90 -6.10 -7.81
C LEU A 105 6.60 -5.35 -8.14
N GLY A 106 6.55 -4.04 -7.92
CA GLY A 106 5.41 -3.21 -8.26
C GLY A 106 4.16 -3.48 -7.40
N VAL A 107 4.34 -3.80 -6.12
CA VAL A 107 3.22 -3.84 -5.16
C VAL A 107 2.65 -2.43 -5.02
N ALA A 108 1.34 -2.28 -5.24
CA ALA A 108 0.67 -0.97 -5.28
C ALA A 108 0.42 -0.37 -3.90
N GLY A 109 0.41 -1.20 -2.85
CA GLY A 109 0.21 -0.71 -1.48
C GLY A 109 -0.09 -1.80 -0.47
N TYR A 110 -0.50 -1.35 0.72
CA TYR A 110 -0.78 -2.20 1.87
C TYR A 110 -2.21 -2.00 2.35
N VAL A 111 -2.82 -3.08 2.81
CA VAL A 111 -4.16 -3.12 3.39
C VAL A 111 -4.06 -3.64 4.82
N ASN A 112 -4.86 -3.11 5.71
CA ASN A 112 -5.00 -3.67 7.06
C ASN A 112 -6.03 -4.82 7.04
N GLU A 113 -5.58 -6.04 7.26
CA GLU A 113 -6.42 -7.25 7.29
C GLU A 113 -7.51 -7.20 8.37
N TYR A 114 -7.29 -6.41 9.43
CA TYR A 114 -8.24 -6.24 10.53
C TYR A 114 -9.15 -5.01 10.39
N SER A 115 -9.12 -4.33 9.25
CA SER A 115 -10.03 -3.20 9.01
C SER A 115 -11.49 -3.60 9.19
N ALA A 116 -12.30 -2.75 9.80
CA ALA A 116 -13.74 -2.95 9.83
C ALA A 116 -14.30 -2.95 8.39
N VAL A 117 -15.37 -3.71 8.13
CA VAL A 117 -15.95 -3.87 6.79
C VAL A 117 -16.17 -2.53 6.07
N GLN A 118 -16.60 -1.51 6.79
CA GLN A 118 -16.82 -0.16 6.28
C GLN A 118 -15.54 0.57 5.80
N HIS A 119 -14.36 0.11 6.22
CA HIS A 119 -13.07 0.71 5.84
C HIS A 119 -12.35 -0.05 4.73
N ILE A 120 -12.84 -1.24 4.36
CA ILE A 120 -12.23 -2.05 3.30
C ILE A 120 -12.34 -1.34 1.95
N LEU A 121 -13.55 -1.00 1.52
CA LEU A 121 -13.78 -0.33 0.23
C LEU A 121 -13.00 0.97 0.07
N PRO A 122 -12.99 1.90 1.05
CA PRO A 122 -12.16 3.10 0.96
C PRO A 122 -10.67 2.82 0.77
N SER A 123 -10.17 1.68 1.26
CA SER A 123 -8.76 1.30 1.06
C SER A 123 -8.49 0.70 -0.32
N LEU A 124 -9.46 0.01 -0.92
CA LEU A 124 -9.34 -0.62 -2.23
C LEU A 124 -9.70 0.33 -3.39
N ALA A 125 -10.63 1.24 -3.16
CA ALA A 125 -11.20 2.11 -4.19
C ALA A 125 -10.17 2.90 -5.03
N PRO A 126 -9.06 3.44 -4.47
CA PRO A 126 -8.03 4.12 -5.27
C PRO A 126 -7.35 3.21 -6.31
N HIS A 127 -7.37 1.90 -6.10
CA HIS A 127 -6.77 0.91 -7.00
C HIS A 127 -7.79 0.31 -7.97
N LEU A 128 -9.06 0.29 -7.60
CA LEU A 128 -10.17 -0.16 -8.46
C LEU A 128 -10.63 0.91 -9.44
N PHE A 129 -10.58 2.17 -9.02
CA PHE A 129 -11.06 3.33 -9.79
C PHE A 129 -10.02 4.46 -9.76
N PRO A 130 -8.82 4.26 -10.32
CA PRO A 130 -7.74 5.26 -10.24
C PRO A 130 -8.17 6.63 -10.79
N ASP A 131 -8.97 6.67 -11.86
CA ASP A 131 -9.41 7.92 -12.48
C ASP A 131 -10.43 8.71 -11.62
N ASN A 132 -11.26 8.00 -10.85
CA ASN A 132 -12.29 8.62 -9.99
C ASN A 132 -11.74 9.01 -8.61
N PHE A 133 -10.68 8.36 -8.14
CA PHE A 133 -10.10 8.55 -6.80
C PHE A 133 -8.83 9.39 -6.78
N ASN A 134 -8.42 9.93 -7.89
CA ASN A 134 -7.28 10.87 -7.97
C ASN A 134 -7.54 12.22 -7.24
N ARG A 135 -8.39 12.19 -6.19
CA ARG A 135 -8.58 13.29 -5.22
C ARG A 135 -7.34 13.54 -4.36
N ARG A 136 -6.41 12.60 -4.33
CA ARG A 136 -5.10 12.78 -3.73
C ARG A 136 -4.18 13.26 -4.84
N GLY A 137 -3.82 14.51 -4.82
CA GLY A 137 -3.03 15.17 -5.86
C GLY A 137 -1.62 14.61 -6.12
N SER A 138 -1.33 13.38 -5.66
CA SER A 138 -0.01 12.76 -5.83
C SER A 138 -0.07 11.24 -5.74
N PRO A 139 0.65 10.53 -6.63
CA PRO A 139 0.86 9.10 -6.55
C PRO A 139 1.65 8.73 -5.28
N ARG A 140 1.61 7.46 -4.90
CA ARG A 140 2.38 6.91 -3.78
C ARG A 140 3.34 5.85 -4.27
N VAL A 141 4.57 5.96 -3.85
CA VAL A 141 5.63 4.98 -4.09
C VAL A 141 5.81 4.12 -2.84
N VAL A 142 5.75 2.81 -2.99
CA VAL A 142 6.07 1.88 -1.90
C VAL A 142 7.55 1.99 -1.59
N LEU A 143 7.88 2.12 -0.30
CA LEU A 143 9.23 2.45 0.13
C LEU A 143 9.54 1.75 1.46
N GLY A 144 10.73 1.19 1.61
CA GLY A 144 11.16 0.48 2.81
C GLY A 144 12.47 1.03 3.35
N ILE A 145 12.54 2.34 3.57
CA ILE A 145 13.75 2.98 4.11
C ILE A 145 13.59 3.30 5.60
N PRO A 146 14.69 3.31 6.36
CA PRO A 146 14.69 3.82 7.72
C PRO A 146 14.29 5.30 7.77
N ILE A 147 13.49 5.65 8.77
CA ILE A 147 13.10 7.01 9.08
C ILE A 147 13.20 7.24 10.59
N ALA A 148 13.75 8.38 10.99
CA ALA A 148 13.64 8.88 12.36
C ALA A 148 12.52 9.92 12.45
N TYR A 149 11.75 9.86 13.53
CA TYR A 149 10.77 10.90 13.84
C TYR A 149 10.93 11.38 15.29
N ARG A 150 10.75 12.68 15.48
CA ARG A 150 10.82 13.34 16.80
C ARG A 150 9.44 13.87 17.16
N PHE A 151 9.01 13.55 18.37
CA PHE A 151 7.80 14.08 18.99
C PHE A 151 8.15 14.55 20.41
N GLY A 152 8.00 15.84 20.70
CA GLY A 152 8.52 16.44 21.93
C GLY A 152 10.01 16.16 22.10
N ASN A 153 10.39 15.55 23.21
CA ASN A 153 11.77 15.17 23.53
C ASN A 153 12.13 13.73 23.11
N THR A 154 11.18 12.98 22.53
CA THR A 154 11.38 11.59 22.14
C THR A 154 11.79 11.51 20.66
N ILE A 155 12.83 10.73 20.37
CA ILE A 155 13.22 10.35 19.02
C ILE A 155 12.99 8.85 18.89
N ALA A 156 12.29 8.45 17.84
CA ALA A 156 12.04 7.05 17.52
C ALA A 156 12.40 6.75 16.07
N ALA A 157 12.74 5.50 15.81
CA ALA A 157 13.00 4.98 14.48
C ALA A 157 11.81 4.15 13.98
N ALA A 158 11.57 4.20 12.68
CA ALA A 158 10.53 3.43 12.01
C ALA A 158 10.98 3.05 10.60
N LEU A 159 10.12 2.30 9.88
CA LEU A 159 10.29 2.02 8.46
C LEU A 159 9.17 2.72 7.66
N THR A 160 9.54 3.27 6.53
CA THR A 160 8.55 3.82 5.61
C THR A 160 7.77 2.70 4.92
N LEU A 161 6.47 2.88 4.78
CA LEU A 161 5.59 2.00 3.98
C LEU A 161 5.40 2.57 2.58
N ASN A 162 5.10 3.85 2.48
CA ASN A 162 5.00 4.55 1.21
C ASN A 162 5.28 6.05 1.36
N LEU A 163 5.63 6.68 0.24
CA LEU A 163 5.91 8.10 0.12
C LEU A 163 5.07 8.68 -1.01
N SER A 164 4.57 9.89 -0.81
CA SER A 164 3.91 10.73 -1.82
C SER A 164 4.46 12.16 -1.74
N ARG A 165 4.12 13.02 -2.68
CA ARG A 165 4.53 14.44 -2.63
C ARG A 165 4.08 15.16 -1.37
N GLY A 166 2.92 14.81 -0.81
CA GLY A 166 2.33 15.49 0.36
C GLY A 166 2.44 14.74 1.68
N GLY A 167 3.14 13.59 1.73
CA GLY A 167 3.23 12.84 2.99
C GLY A 167 3.83 11.45 2.87
N ILE A 168 3.96 10.82 4.01
CA ILE A 168 4.62 9.52 4.17
C ILE A 168 3.83 8.63 5.15
N ALA A 169 3.77 7.35 4.88
CA ALA A 169 3.28 6.37 5.85
C ALA A 169 4.47 5.57 6.41
N ILE A 170 4.45 5.34 7.71
CA ILE A 170 5.51 4.63 8.42
C ILE A 170 4.94 3.49 9.27
N ARG A 171 5.71 2.42 9.36
CA ARG A 171 5.44 1.30 10.26
C ARG A 171 6.07 1.57 11.61
N THR A 172 5.25 1.61 12.65
CA THR A 172 5.70 1.75 14.04
C THR A 172 4.76 0.99 14.95
N THR A 173 5.28 0.44 16.05
CA THR A 173 4.50 -0.22 17.11
C THR A 173 3.90 0.77 18.09
N SER A 174 4.35 2.02 18.06
CA SER A 174 3.91 3.09 18.94
C SER A 174 3.50 4.32 18.13
N PRO A 175 2.38 4.25 17.38
CA PRO A 175 1.91 5.37 16.58
C PRO A 175 1.42 6.50 17.48
N LEU A 176 1.67 7.74 17.04
CA LEU A 176 1.19 8.95 17.70
C LEU A 176 -0.29 9.21 17.38
N ASP A 177 -0.96 9.96 18.23
CA ASP A 177 -2.37 10.31 18.01
C ASP A 177 -2.56 11.22 16.78
N PRO A 178 -3.66 11.02 16.02
CA PRO A 178 -4.01 11.91 14.91
C PRO A 178 -4.08 13.37 15.34
N GLY A 179 -3.59 14.27 14.49
CA GLY A 179 -3.49 15.71 14.78
C GLY A 179 -2.18 16.13 15.46
N SER A 180 -1.45 15.22 16.08
CA SER A 180 -0.12 15.52 16.63
C SER A 180 0.87 15.91 15.54
N ARG A 181 1.92 16.66 15.91
CA ARG A 181 3.01 17.05 15.01
C ARG A 181 4.28 16.29 15.34
N ALA A 182 5.04 15.94 14.29
CA ALA A 182 6.34 15.31 14.42
C ALA A 182 7.31 15.91 13.39
N ARG A 183 8.61 15.93 13.74
CA ARG A 183 9.69 16.18 12.79
C ARG A 183 10.21 14.86 12.29
N LEU A 184 10.40 14.77 10.98
CA LEU A 184 10.86 13.58 10.27
C LEU A 184 12.26 13.83 9.74
N ARG A 185 13.09 12.79 9.77
CA ARG A 185 14.35 12.74 9.06
C ARG A 185 14.50 11.40 8.36
N PHE A 186 14.72 11.44 7.05
CA PHE A 186 14.91 10.24 6.22
C PHE A 186 15.79 10.56 5.00
N ARG A 187 16.28 9.51 4.33
CA ARG A 187 17.08 9.64 3.13
C ARG A 187 16.47 8.82 2.01
N LEU A 188 16.26 9.46 0.86
CA LEU A 188 15.76 8.77 -0.33
C LEU A 188 16.82 7.82 -0.90
N PRO A 189 16.44 6.68 -1.50
CA PRO A 189 17.35 5.82 -2.23
C PRO A 189 18.11 6.59 -3.31
N GLY A 190 19.43 6.37 -3.37
CA GLY A 190 20.30 7.09 -4.32
C GLY A 190 20.68 8.51 -3.92
N SER A 191 20.06 9.10 -2.89
CA SER A 191 20.45 10.42 -2.37
C SER A 191 21.56 10.33 -1.34
N LYS A 192 22.45 11.34 -1.32
CA LYS A 192 23.43 11.53 -0.25
C LYS A 192 22.96 12.48 0.85
N ARG A 193 21.84 13.17 0.63
CA ARG A 193 21.29 14.19 1.54
C ARG A 193 20.13 13.61 2.34
N ASP A 194 20.09 13.97 3.63
CA ASP A 194 18.90 13.71 4.46
C ASP A 194 17.83 14.77 4.18
N ILE A 195 16.59 14.35 4.23
CA ILE A 195 15.40 15.19 4.14
C ILE A 195 14.88 15.41 5.55
N ASP A 196 14.67 16.67 5.91
CA ASP A 196 14.03 17.09 7.13
C ASP A 196 12.64 17.66 6.81
N ALA A 197 11.59 17.17 7.50
CA ALA A 197 10.22 17.61 7.29
C ALA A 197 9.47 17.77 8.62
N GLU A 198 8.61 18.80 8.71
CA GLU A 198 7.60 18.89 9.75
C GLU A 198 6.30 18.31 9.19
N ALA A 199 5.65 17.46 9.97
CA ALA A 199 4.48 16.75 9.51
C ALA A 199 3.44 16.59 10.64
N ARG A 200 2.17 16.50 10.25
CA ARG A 200 1.04 16.23 11.12
C ARG A 200 0.58 14.80 10.92
N ILE A 201 0.25 14.11 12.02
CA ILE A 201 -0.31 12.76 11.98
C ILE A 201 -1.72 12.84 11.40
N ALA A 202 -1.92 12.28 10.22
CA ALA A 202 -3.21 12.25 9.53
C ALA A 202 -4.09 11.08 9.97
N TRP A 203 -3.45 9.94 10.26
CA TRP A 203 -4.11 8.74 10.80
C TRP A 203 -3.10 7.91 11.59
N SER A 204 -3.60 7.10 12.52
CA SER A 204 -2.80 6.14 13.26
C SER A 204 -3.55 4.81 13.43
N ASP A 205 -2.79 3.72 13.45
CA ASP A 205 -3.28 2.36 13.68
C ASP A 205 -2.16 1.56 14.37
N ARG A 206 -2.46 0.95 15.51
CA ARG A 206 -1.45 0.23 16.32
C ARG A 206 -0.84 -0.99 15.62
N ARG A 207 -1.49 -1.53 14.61
CA ARG A 207 -1.04 -2.72 13.86
C ARG A 207 -0.29 -2.35 12.59
N VAL A 208 -0.66 -1.24 11.97
CA VAL A 208 -0.07 -0.75 10.71
C VAL A 208 1.04 0.27 10.95
N GLY A 209 0.79 1.23 11.83
CA GLY A 209 1.64 2.38 12.06
C GLY A 209 0.89 3.69 11.92
N MET A 210 1.46 4.69 11.27
CA MET A 210 0.81 5.98 11.09
C MET A 210 1.13 6.62 9.76
N GLY A 211 0.19 7.44 9.28
CA GLY A 211 0.39 8.30 8.11
C GLY A 211 0.58 9.75 8.52
N LEU A 212 1.58 10.38 7.93
CA LEU A 212 1.99 11.75 8.21
C LEU A 212 1.83 12.60 6.95
N GLN A 213 1.18 13.74 7.11
CA GLN A 213 1.05 14.76 6.08
C GLN A 213 2.13 15.82 6.29
N PHE A 214 2.90 16.12 5.28
CA PHE A 214 3.90 17.18 5.34
C PHE A 214 3.21 18.54 5.52
N GLU A 215 3.66 19.32 6.49
CA GLU A 215 3.25 20.70 6.73
C GLU A 215 4.34 21.70 6.31
N LYS A 216 5.61 21.31 6.49
CA LYS A 216 6.76 22.13 6.11
C LYS A 216 7.92 21.24 5.67
N VAL A 217 8.38 21.47 4.46
CA VAL A 217 9.56 20.84 3.85
C VAL A 217 10.37 21.93 3.19
N ASP A 218 11.70 21.84 3.24
CA ASP A 218 12.56 22.74 2.46
C ASP A 218 12.25 22.59 0.97
N PRO A 219 12.19 23.68 0.18
CA PRO A 219 11.85 23.60 -1.25
C PRO A 219 12.75 22.63 -2.05
N ALA A 220 14.05 22.55 -1.73
CA ALA A 220 14.96 21.63 -2.40
C ALA A 220 14.68 20.17 -2.01
N ASP A 221 14.28 19.91 -0.77
CA ASP A 221 13.88 18.60 -0.30
C ASP A 221 12.52 18.20 -0.89
N GLN A 222 11.58 19.14 -1.02
CA GLN A 222 10.29 18.91 -1.70
C GLN A 222 10.51 18.54 -3.17
N THR A 223 11.38 19.24 -3.88
CA THR A 223 11.74 18.91 -5.27
C THR A 223 12.33 17.49 -5.35
N ALA A 224 13.21 17.13 -4.44
CA ALA A 224 13.78 15.78 -4.41
C ALA A 224 12.74 14.68 -4.15
N ILE A 225 11.75 14.96 -3.28
CA ILE A 225 10.60 14.06 -3.06
C ILE A 225 9.76 13.94 -4.33
N ASP A 226 9.44 15.04 -4.98
CA ASP A 226 8.61 15.08 -6.18
C ASP A 226 9.24 14.31 -7.34
N ASP A 227 10.53 14.56 -7.60
CA ASP A 227 11.31 13.87 -8.63
C ASP A 227 11.41 12.36 -8.34
N PHE A 228 11.63 12.00 -7.09
CA PHE A 228 11.67 10.60 -6.68
C PHE A 228 10.33 9.90 -6.90
N VAL A 229 9.23 10.52 -6.49
CA VAL A 229 7.88 9.98 -6.66
C VAL A 229 7.55 9.83 -8.15
N ASP A 230 7.87 10.81 -8.98
CA ASP A 230 7.60 10.76 -10.41
C ASP A 230 8.43 9.66 -11.11
N ALA A 231 9.73 9.60 -10.85
CA ALA A 231 10.61 8.61 -11.44
C ALA A 231 10.15 7.18 -11.14
N HIS A 232 9.73 6.89 -9.90
CA HIS A 232 9.33 5.55 -9.49
C HIS A 232 7.88 5.22 -9.85
N PHE A 233 6.99 6.19 -9.95
CA PHE A 233 5.61 5.97 -10.37
C PHE A 233 5.50 5.66 -11.86
N PHE A 234 6.25 6.38 -12.70
CA PHE A 234 6.23 6.15 -14.15
C PHE A 234 7.01 4.90 -14.57
N THR A 235 8.02 4.50 -13.82
CA THR A 235 8.76 3.25 -14.08
C THR A 235 7.86 2.03 -13.85
N ASN A 236 7.01 2.05 -12.84
CA ASN A 236 6.04 0.99 -12.55
C ASN A 236 4.85 0.92 -13.53
N ARG A 237 4.66 1.91 -14.42
CA ARG A 237 3.63 1.92 -15.48
C ARG A 237 4.13 1.51 -16.86
N LYS A 238 5.45 1.42 -17.05
CA LYS A 238 6.09 1.09 -18.33
C LYS A 238 6.74 -0.30 -18.38
N ALA A 239 6.64 -1.07 -17.30
CA ALA A 239 7.14 -2.43 -17.24
C ALA A 239 6.03 -3.45 -17.53
#